data_d4487061610950e738da7a37eb476f26
#
_entry.id   d4487061610950e738da7a37eb476f26
#
_cell.length_a   1.000
_cell.length_b   1.000
_cell.length_c   1.000
_cell.angle_alpha   90.00
_cell.angle_beta   90.00
_cell.angle_gamma   90.00
#
_symmetry.space_group_name_H-M   'P 1'
#
loop_
_entity.id
_entity.type
_entity.pdbx_description
1 polymer ?
#
loop_
_entity_poly.entity_id
_entity_poly.type
_entity_poly.pdbx_seq_one_letter_code
_entity_poly.pdbx_strand_id
1 'polypeptide(L)'
;MPDPATVSLLAGTYTPPGGHGEGVLLLGLDTENGTLHRVGATGGIANPSFLALSPSGAAAYAVSEIDVVERRETGSLVSLAMGAGAPVVTATVETGSRGPCHVAVSPDGRHAIVSNYAGGAISVLELGPDGRAVGRTDLVQHTGSGVDPDRQAQAHVHSATFDERGERLLVCDLGLDLVRFYRLDGVTGQLAALPELDIRTPAGTGPRHLDFDPGGRRLYLAGELASTLVVYAYDPDSGRTEELQVLSTLGDAVPSERNYPADVHVHPTGRFVYLSNRGLDSNAIFGIDGADGRVTLLGNHPSGGQWPRNFAIDPTGHLLLSANQRSDTIVPYWIDQATGGLRPAGEPLQVGSPSCLRFIRS
;
A
#
# COMPACT_ATOMS: atom_id res chain seq x y z
N MET A 1 9.66 -7.84 29.16
CA MET A 1 8.40 -7.90 28.39
C MET A 1 8.27 -6.55 27.72
N PRO A 2 7.84 -6.43 26.47
CA PRO A 2 7.54 -5.11 25.93
C PRO A 2 6.48 -4.43 26.79
N ASP A 3 6.60 -3.13 26.93
CA ASP A 3 5.61 -2.29 27.59
C ASP A 3 4.26 -2.47 26.86
N PRO A 4 3.14 -2.73 27.56
CA PRO A 4 1.84 -2.92 26.91
C PRO A 4 1.38 -1.71 26.08
N ALA A 5 1.99 -0.55 26.27
CA ALA A 5 1.75 0.65 25.48
C ALA A 5 2.57 0.72 24.18
N THR A 6 3.51 -0.20 23.94
CA THR A 6 4.38 -0.14 22.76
C THR A 6 3.93 -1.14 21.68
N VAL A 7 3.62 -0.64 20.50
CA VAL A 7 3.38 -1.46 19.29
C VAL A 7 4.56 -1.38 18.34
N SER A 8 4.83 -2.47 17.64
CA SER A 8 5.92 -2.55 16.67
C SER A 8 5.41 -2.38 15.25
N LEU A 9 6.24 -1.79 14.39
CA LEU A 9 5.95 -1.67 12.96
C LEU A 9 7.22 -1.79 12.13
N LEU A 10 7.06 -2.19 10.88
CA LEU A 10 8.12 -2.17 9.87
C LEU A 10 8.00 -0.91 9.01
N ALA A 11 9.14 -0.35 8.62
CA ALA A 11 9.24 0.69 7.61
C ALA A 11 10.11 0.21 6.45
N GLY A 12 9.55 0.23 5.24
CA GLY A 12 10.27 0.04 3.98
C GLY A 12 10.82 1.36 3.46
N THR A 13 11.94 1.32 2.76
CA THR A 13 12.64 2.54 2.32
C THR A 13 13.15 2.41 0.89
N TYR A 14 13.40 3.54 0.23
CA TYR A 14 14.27 3.55 -0.96
C TYR A 14 15.72 3.73 -0.52
N THR A 15 16.58 2.87 -1.06
CA THR A 15 18.01 2.83 -0.71
C THR A 15 18.87 3.56 -1.77
N PRO A 16 20.15 3.90 -1.48
CA PRO A 16 21.04 4.47 -2.47
C PRO A 16 21.19 3.59 -3.74
N PRO A 17 21.36 4.18 -4.96
CA PRO A 17 21.53 5.61 -5.19
C PRO A 17 20.23 6.42 -5.32
N GLY A 18 19.05 5.76 -5.38
CA GLY A 18 17.75 6.42 -5.62
C GLY A 18 17.08 6.99 -4.37
N GLY A 19 17.56 6.67 -3.19
CA GLY A 19 17.05 7.14 -1.90
C GLY A 19 18.13 7.15 -0.82
N HIS A 20 17.74 7.48 0.43
CA HIS A 20 18.64 7.61 1.58
C HIS A 20 18.41 6.51 2.64
N GLY A 21 17.56 5.54 2.33
CA GLY A 21 17.17 4.48 3.26
C GLY A 21 18.25 3.42 3.49
N GLU A 22 18.11 2.70 4.59
CA GLU A 22 19.06 1.67 5.02
C GLU A 22 18.53 0.25 4.76
N GLY A 23 17.32 0.11 4.24
CA GLY A 23 16.65 -1.17 4.05
C GLY A 23 15.28 -1.24 4.74
N VAL A 24 14.98 -2.32 5.43
CA VAL A 24 13.77 -2.50 6.24
C VAL A 24 14.08 -2.17 7.70
N LEU A 25 13.38 -1.20 8.28
CA LEU A 25 13.52 -0.82 9.67
C LEU A 25 12.45 -1.47 10.55
N LEU A 26 12.84 -1.87 11.75
CA LEU A 26 11.92 -2.17 12.85
C LEU A 26 11.84 -0.96 13.77
N LEU A 27 10.62 -0.48 13.97
CA LEU A 27 10.31 0.69 14.79
C LEU A 27 9.39 0.30 15.94
N GLY A 28 9.50 1.01 17.05
CA GLY A 28 8.56 0.99 18.16
C GLY A 28 7.77 2.29 18.21
N LEU A 29 6.48 2.19 18.46
CA LEU A 29 5.57 3.32 18.69
C LEU A 29 4.99 3.20 20.09
N ASP A 30 5.24 4.18 20.94
CA ASP A 30 4.53 4.37 22.20
C ASP A 30 3.15 4.96 21.89
N THR A 31 2.10 4.18 22.13
CA THR A 31 0.72 4.57 21.79
C THR A 31 0.10 5.51 22.82
N GLU A 32 0.74 5.79 23.96
CA GLU A 32 0.26 6.75 24.95
C GLU A 32 0.69 8.19 24.64
N ASN A 33 1.89 8.35 24.06
CA ASN A 33 2.46 9.68 23.80
C ASN A 33 2.82 9.92 22.31
N GLY A 34 2.67 8.92 21.43
CA GLY A 34 2.97 9.03 20.01
C GLY A 34 4.46 9.01 19.67
N THR A 35 5.34 8.65 20.60
CA THR A 35 6.79 8.65 20.38
C THR A 35 7.19 7.45 19.52
N LEU A 36 7.85 7.75 18.38
CA LEU A 36 8.49 6.76 17.52
C LEU A 36 9.96 6.61 17.86
N HIS A 37 10.46 5.36 17.85
CA HIS A 37 11.89 5.09 18.00
C HIS A 37 12.33 3.93 17.13
N ARG A 38 13.60 3.93 16.75
CA ARG A 38 14.20 2.84 15.99
C ARG A 38 14.62 1.71 16.91
N VAL A 39 14.22 0.48 16.57
CA VAL A 39 14.64 -0.75 17.26
C VAL A 39 15.78 -1.42 16.52
N GLY A 40 15.72 -1.47 15.18
CA GLY A 40 16.76 -2.08 14.36
C GLY A 40 16.53 -1.87 12.87
N ALA A 41 17.45 -2.39 12.05
CA ALA A 41 17.33 -2.36 10.59
C ALA A 41 17.93 -3.60 9.96
N THR A 42 17.36 -4.00 8.82
CA THR A 42 17.85 -5.06 7.94
C THR A 42 18.29 -4.44 6.63
N GLY A 43 19.59 -4.36 6.43
CA GLY A 43 20.22 -3.85 5.20
C GLY A 43 20.38 -4.93 4.13
N GLY A 44 21.01 -4.52 3.01
CA GLY A 44 21.35 -5.42 1.90
C GLY A 44 20.19 -5.76 0.97
N ILE A 45 19.02 -5.12 1.14
CA ILE A 45 17.87 -5.21 0.24
C ILE A 45 17.83 -3.89 -0.54
N ALA A 46 17.89 -3.97 -1.86
CA ALA A 46 17.79 -2.77 -2.68
C ALA A 46 16.31 -2.35 -2.79
N ASN A 47 16.02 -1.10 -2.43
CA ASN A 47 14.70 -0.49 -2.50
C ASN A 47 13.58 -1.39 -1.95
N PRO A 48 13.59 -1.80 -0.66
CA PRO A 48 12.47 -2.51 -0.06
C PRO A 48 11.28 -1.54 0.13
N SER A 49 10.73 -1.07 -0.99
CA SER A 49 9.80 0.06 -1.05
C SER A 49 8.40 -0.28 -0.57
N PHE A 50 8.04 -1.57 -0.52
CA PHE A 50 6.75 -2.03 -0.01
C PHE A 50 6.87 -3.34 0.75
N LEU A 51 6.05 -3.49 1.78
CA LEU A 51 6.10 -4.59 2.73
C LEU A 51 4.71 -5.21 2.92
N ALA A 52 4.67 -6.51 3.17
CA ALA A 52 3.50 -7.21 3.71
C ALA A 52 3.91 -8.15 4.84
N LEU A 53 2.98 -8.48 5.72
CA LEU A 53 3.16 -9.47 6.79
C LEU A 53 2.44 -10.77 6.42
N SER A 54 2.98 -11.89 6.86
CA SER A 54 2.22 -13.13 6.85
C SER A 54 1.01 -13.02 7.80
N PRO A 55 -0.08 -13.77 7.57
CA PRO A 55 -1.24 -13.76 8.48
C PRO A 55 -0.89 -14.10 9.93
N SER A 56 0.14 -14.90 10.15
CA SER A 56 0.64 -15.26 11.49
C SER A 56 1.55 -14.20 12.14
N GLY A 57 2.01 -13.19 11.37
CA GLY A 57 3.01 -12.24 11.83
C GLY A 57 4.43 -12.79 11.97
N ALA A 58 4.65 -14.08 11.72
CA ALA A 58 5.97 -14.72 11.90
C ALA A 58 6.95 -14.41 10.75
N ALA A 59 6.45 -13.96 9.60
CA ALA A 59 7.25 -13.56 8.46
C ALA A 59 6.76 -12.21 7.90
N ALA A 60 7.68 -11.49 7.26
CA ALA A 60 7.39 -10.33 6.43
C ALA A 60 7.97 -10.54 5.03
N TYR A 61 7.43 -9.81 4.09
CA TYR A 61 7.86 -9.84 2.69
C TYR A 61 8.11 -8.42 2.22
N ALA A 62 9.28 -8.22 1.61
CA ALA A 62 9.66 -6.95 1.00
C ALA A 62 9.81 -7.14 -0.50
N VAL A 63 9.28 -6.23 -1.30
CA VAL A 63 9.70 -6.13 -2.70
C VAL A 63 11.13 -5.58 -2.73
N SER A 64 11.92 -5.98 -3.72
CA SER A 64 13.15 -5.29 -4.09
C SER A 64 12.87 -4.57 -5.41
N GLU A 65 12.44 -3.30 -5.31
CA GLU A 65 11.98 -2.49 -6.43
C GLU A 65 13.14 -2.07 -7.32
N ILE A 66 13.53 -2.99 -8.19
CA ILE A 66 14.61 -2.80 -9.14
C ILE A 66 14.06 -2.91 -10.54
N ASP A 67 14.37 -1.93 -11.37
CA ASP A 67 13.98 -1.88 -12.77
C ASP A 67 15.06 -2.47 -13.68
N VAL A 68 16.34 -2.23 -13.35
CA VAL A 68 17.51 -2.78 -14.06
C VAL A 68 18.62 -3.09 -13.06
N VAL A 69 19.09 -4.34 -13.00
CA VAL A 69 20.30 -4.71 -12.27
C VAL A 69 21.21 -5.54 -13.16
N GLU A 70 22.42 -5.06 -13.41
CA GLU A 70 23.53 -5.77 -14.09
C GLU A 70 23.10 -6.57 -15.34
N ARG A 71 22.22 -5.99 -16.19
CA ARG A 71 21.59 -6.62 -17.37
C ARG A 71 20.44 -7.58 -17.05
N ARG A 72 20.00 -7.70 -15.82
CA ARG A 72 18.74 -8.37 -15.45
C ARG A 72 17.65 -7.31 -15.26
N GLU A 73 16.51 -7.54 -15.90
CA GLU A 73 15.37 -6.61 -15.89
C GLU A 73 14.28 -7.04 -14.90
N THR A 74 14.66 -7.72 -13.82
CA THR A 74 13.70 -8.26 -12.85
C THR A 74 14.02 -7.83 -11.43
N GLY A 75 12.97 -7.50 -10.67
CA GLY A 75 13.07 -7.34 -9.23
C GLY A 75 12.81 -8.64 -8.49
N SER A 76 12.78 -8.57 -7.17
CA SER A 76 12.65 -9.76 -6.32
C SER A 76 11.64 -9.56 -5.19
N LEU A 77 11.14 -10.66 -4.66
CA LEU A 77 10.50 -10.75 -3.36
C LEU A 77 11.51 -11.28 -2.34
N VAL A 78 11.69 -10.56 -1.25
CA VAL A 78 12.58 -10.91 -0.15
C VAL A 78 11.75 -11.35 1.05
N SER A 79 11.96 -12.56 1.53
CA SER A 79 11.32 -13.10 2.74
C SER A 79 12.17 -12.76 3.96
N LEU A 80 11.50 -12.34 5.02
CA LEU A 80 12.08 -11.89 6.27
C LEU A 80 11.47 -12.67 7.44
N ALA A 81 12.29 -13.36 8.24
CA ALA A 81 11.82 -13.94 9.49
C ALA A 81 11.70 -12.85 10.56
N MET A 82 10.56 -12.82 11.22
CA MET A 82 10.28 -11.90 12.31
C MET A 82 10.77 -12.47 13.64
N GLY A 83 11.25 -11.59 14.54
CA GLY A 83 11.76 -11.95 15.87
C GLY A 83 11.74 -10.74 16.80
N ALA A 84 12.43 -10.85 17.93
CA ALA A 84 12.50 -9.75 18.91
C ALA A 84 13.35 -8.55 18.45
N GLY A 85 14.19 -8.74 17.43
CA GLY A 85 15.05 -7.69 16.85
C GLY A 85 14.70 -7.40 15.39
N ALA A 86 15.62 -6.75 14.68
CA ALA A 86 15.48 -6.50 13.25
C ALA A 86 15.17 -7.80 12.49
N PRO A 87 14.24 -7.76 11.50
CA PRO A 87 13.92 -8.94 10.70
C PRO A 87 15.16 -9.52 10.00
N VAL A 88 15.17 -10.83 9.78
CA VAL A 88 16.32 -11.51 9.15
C VAL A 88 15.92 -12.03 7.78
N VAL A 89 16.71 -11.69 6.74
CA VAL A 89 16.49 -12.21 5.38
C VAL A 89 16.64 -13.73 5.36
N THR A 90 15.65 -14.44 4.84
CA THR A 90 15.60 -15.90 4.79
C THR A 90 15.56 -16.47 3.37
N ALA A 91 15.02 -15.71 2.42
CA ALA A 91 14.99 -16.08 1.01
C ALA A 91 14.88 -14.84 0.11
N THR A 92 15.33 -14.96 -1.12
CA THR A 92 15.12 -13.96 -2.20
C THR A 92 14.75 -14.72 -3.47
N VAL A 93 13.62 -14.38 -4.07
CA VAL A 93 13.09 -15.02 -5.28
C VAL A 93 12.76 -13.95 -6.32
N GLU A 94 13.25 -14.12 -7.54
CA GLU A 94 12.95 -13.21 -8.66
C GLU A 94 11.45 -13.22 -8.99
N THR A 95 10.86 -12.04 -9.17
CA THR A 95 9.46 -11.91 -9.59
C THR A 95 9.26 -12.26 -11.06
N GLY A 96 10.32 -12.17 -11.86
CA GLY A 96 10.30 -12.42 -13.31
C GLY A 96 9.75 -11.24 -14.11
N SER A 97 9.58 -10.07 -13.46
CA SER A 97 9.16 -8.83 -14.11
C SER A 97 9.86 -7.63 -13.45
N ARG A 98 9.73 -6.44 -14.04
CA ARG A 98 10.48 -5.24 -13.66
C ARG A 98 9.71 -4.38 -12.65
N GLY A 99 10.43 -3.75 -11.72
CA GLY A 99 9.91 -2.75 -10.81
C GLY A 99 8.77 -3.26 -9.91
N PRO A 100 8.97 -4.33 -9.11
CA PRO A 100 7.97 -4.75 -8.14
C PRO A 100 7.79 -3.65 -7.09
N CYS A 101 6.58 -3.10 -6.99
CA CYS A 101 6.26 -1.94 -6.14
C CYS A 101 5.24 -2.22 -5.05
N HIS A 102 4.61 -3.39 -5.06
CA HIS A 102 3.61 -3.79 -4.08
C HIS A 102 3.61 -5.31 -3.88
N VAL A 103 3.31 -5.76 -2.68
CA VAL A 103 3.10 -7.16 -2.34
C VAL A 103 1.88 -7.32 -1.45
N ALA A 104 1.04 -8.30 -1.76
CA ALA A 104 -0.02 -8.82 -0.89
C ALA A 104 0.22 -10.29 -0.58
N VAL A 105 -0.22 -10.74 0.59
CA VAL A 105 -0.17 -12.16 0.98
C VAL A 105 -1.58 -12.72 0.94
N SER A 106 -1.75 -13.92 0.38
CA SER A 106 -3.05 -14.60 0.39
C SER A 106 -3.54 -14.86 1.82
N PRO A 107 -4.86 -14.85 2.07
CA PRO A 107 -5.40 -15.02 3.42
C PRO A 107 -4.96 -16.32 4.12
N ASP A 108 -4.69 -17.37 3.35
CA ASP A 108 -4.17 -18.66 3.86
C ASP A 108 -2.65 -18.65 4.09
N GLY A 109 -1.96 -17.56 3.74
CA GLY A 109 -0.52 -17.39 3.90
C GLY A 109 0.36 -18.22 2.96
N ARG A 110 -0.22 -18.83 1.92
CA ARG A 110 0.50 -19.76 1.02
C ARG A 110 1.08 -19.10 -0.23
N HIS A 111 0.63 -17.89 -0.57
CA HIS A 111 1.08 -17.18 -1.76
C HIS A 111 1.32 -15.69 -1.49
N ALA A 112 2.34 -15.16 -2.13
CA ALA A 112 2.58 -13.72 -2.24
C ALA A 112 2.24 -13.26 -3.66
N ILE A 113 1.48 -12.18 -3.76
CA ILE A 113 1.08 -11.54 -5.01
C ILE A 113 1.91 -10.27 -5.16
N VAL A 114 2.74 -10.20 -6.18
CA VAL A 114 3.63 -9.05 -6.42
C VAL A 114 3.20 -8.28 -7.66
N SER A 115 2.94 -6.99 -7.47
CA SER A 115 2.64 -6.06 -8.55
C SER A 115 3.93 -5.47 -9.09
N ASN A 116 4.21 -5.67 -10.38
CA ASN A 116 5.42 -5.20 -11.04
C ASN A 116 5.06 -4.02 -11.95
N TYR A 117 5.29 -2.80 -11.46
CA TYR A 117 4.89 -1.56 -12.09
C TYR A 117 5.55 -1.36 -13.47
N ALA A 118 6.87 -1.38 -13.52
CA ALA A 118 7.61 -1.10 -14.74
C ALA A 118 7.41 -2.18 -15.81
N GLY A 119 7.18 -3.42 -15.39
CA GLY A 119 6.90 -4.54 -16.29
C GLY A 119 5.42 -4.71 -16.65
N GLY A 120 4.49 -4.05 -15.94
CA GLY A 120 3.05 -4.17 -16.17
C GLY A 120 2.51 -5.59 -15.94
N ALA A 121 2.99 -6.29 -14.91
CA ALA A 121 2.67 -7.70 -14.69
C ALA A 121 2.40 -8.01 -13.21
N ILE A 122 1.68 -9.11 -12.97
CA ILE A 122 1.48 -9.70 -11.65
C ILE A 122 2.29 -10.98 -11.57
N SER A 123 3.05 -11.16 -10.49
CA SER A 123 3.72 -12.42 -10.17
C SER A 123 3.08 -13.05 -8.95
N VAL A 124 2.86 -14.36 -8.98
CA VAL A 124 2.47 -15.16 -7.83
C VAL A 124 3.65 -16.01 -7.40
N LEU A 125 4.00 -15.95 -6.12
CA LEU A 125 5.07 -16.74 -5.54
C LEU A 125 4.52 -17.63 -4.44
N GLU A 126 4.90 -18.90 -4.45
CA GLU A 126 4.59 -19.86 -3.39
C GLU A 126 5.37 -19.51 -2.13
N LEU A 127 4.70 -19.58 -0.98
CA LEU A 127 5.26 -19.43 0.35
C LEU A 127 5.26 -20.77 1.07
N GLY A 128 6.43 -21.21 1.50
CA GLY A 128 6.57 -22.42 2.27
C GLY A 128 5.99 -22.30 3.69
N PRO A 129 5.82 -23.42 4.40
CA PRO A 129 5.27 -23.44 5.75
C PRO A 129 6.16 -22.71 6.79
N ASP A 130 7.42 -22.46 6.45
CA ASP A 130 8.37 -21.67 7.22
C ASP A 130 8.34 -20.17 6.88
N GLY A 131 7.41 -19.75 6.03
CA GLY A 131 7.24 -18.38 5.57
C GLY A 131 8.22 -17.92 4.50
N ARG A 132 9.04 -18.81 3.93
CA ARG A 132 9.98 -18.46 2.85
C ARG A 132 9.30 -18.51 1.50
N ALA A 133 9.59 -17.56 0.63
CA ALA A 133 9.25 -17.69 -0.77
C ALA A 133 10.08 -18.82 -1.40
N VAL A 134 9.40 -19.75 -2.07
CA VAL A 134 9.99 -20.96 -2.66
C VAL A 134 10.27 -20.75 -4.15
N GLY A 135 9.30 -20.19 -4.88
CA GLY A 135 9.39 -19.97 -6.31
C GLY A 135 8.16 -19.28 -6.87
N ARG A 136 8.25 -18.84 -8.12
CA ARG A 136 7.12 -18.23 -8.82
C ARG A 136 6.26 -19.34 -9.44
N THR A 137 4.95 -19.28 -9.17
CA THR A 137 3.93 -20.19 -9.69
C THR A 137 3.20 -19.62 -10.89
N ASP A 138 3.07 -18.27 -10.97
CA ASP A 138 2.40 -17.60 -12.08
C ASP A 138 3.04 -16.25 -12.42
N LEU A 139 2.86 -15.83 -13.69
CA LEU A 139 3.23 -14.50 -14.18
C LEU A 139 2.18 -14.05 -15.22
N VAL A 140 1.33 -13.10 -14.82
CA VAL A 140 0.26 -12.59 -15.68
C VAL A 140 0.66 -11.23 -16.23
N GLN A 141 0.85 -11.12 -17.53
CA GLN A 141 1.18 -9.88 -18.23
C GLN A 141 -0.10 -9.11 -18.57
N HIS A 142 -0.19 -7.85 -18.16
CA HIS A 142 -1.19 -6.90 -18.64
C HIS A 142 -0.69 -6.23 -19.93
N THR A 143 -1.60 -5.91 -20.84
CA THR A 143 -1.28 -5.26 -22.10
C THR A 143 -2.30 -4.19 -22.43
N GLY A 144 -1.84 -3.11 -23.06
CA GLY A 144 -2.65 -1.95 -23.45
C GLY A 144 -1.99 -0.64 -23.06
N SER A 145 -2.75 0.46 -23.19
CA SER A 145 -2.32 1.81 -22.83
C SER A 145 -3.54 2.66 -22.42
N GLY A 146 -3.31 3.75 -21.73
CA GLY A 146 -4.30 4.78 -21.39
C GLY A 146 -4.10 6.06 -22.18
N VAL A 147 -4.66 7.16 -21.65
CA VAL A 147 -4.70 8.47 -22.34
C VAL A 147 -3.51 9.37 -22.04
N ASP A 148 -2.80 9.15 -20.93
CA ASP A 148 -1.61 9.93 -20.58
C ASP A 148 -0.38 9.30 -21.27
N PRO A 149 0.21 9.96 -22.30
CA PRO A 149 1.30 9.37 -23.06
C PRO A 149 2.59 9.15 -22.25
N ASP A 150 2.77 9.89 -21.16
CA ASP A 150 3.97 9.81 -20.32
C ASP A 150 3.82 8.76 -19.21
N ARG A 151 2.59 8.57 -18.72
CA ARG A 151 2.33 7.73 -17.55
C ARG A 151 1.50 6.47 -17.86
N GLN A 152 0.88 6.40 -19.06
CA GLN A 152 -0.01 5.31 -19.46
C GLN A 152 0.33 4.77 -20.87
N ALA A 153 1.59 4.91 -21.32
CA ALA A 153 2.03 4.36 -22.59
C ALA A 153 1.97 2.82 -22.63
N GLN A 154 1.92 2.19 -21.47
CA GLN A 154 1.78 0.73 -21.30
C GLN A 154 1.05 0.42 -19.99
N ALA A 155 0.77 -0.86 -19.74
CA ALA A 155 0.28 -1.35 -18.45
C ALA A 155 1.28 -1.04 -17.32
N HIS A 156 0.75 -0.65 -16.15
CA HIS A 156 1.50 -0.36 -14.93
C HIS A 156 0.75 -0.92 -13.72
N VAL A 157 0.94 -2.20 -13.45
CA VAL A 157 0.30 -2.87 -12.29
C VAL A 157 0.88 -2.32 -11.01
N HIS A 158 0.05 -1.63 -10.20
CA HIS A 158 0.53 -0.87 -9.05
C HIS A 158 0.24 -1.53 -7.70
N SER A 159 -0.92 -2.14 -7.53
CA SER A 159 -1.26 -2.84 -6.29
C SER A 159 -2.18 -4.02 -6.52
N ALA A 160 -2.24 -4.90 -5.53
CA ALA A 160 -3.16 -6.04 -5.49
C ALA A 160 -3.72 -6.18 -4.07
N THR A 161 -5.04 -6.31 -3.95
CA THR A 161 -5.74 -6.41 -2.66
C THR A 161 -6.77 -7.53 -2.73
N PHE A 162 -6.78 -8.42 -1.75
CA PHE A 162 -7.86 -9.40 -1.61
C PHE A 162 -9.11 -8.75 -1.04
N ASP A 163 -10.27 -9.20 -1.50
CA ASP A 163 -11.51 -8.86 -0.82
C ASP A 163 -11.53 -9.48 0.60
N GLU A 164 -12.43 -9.00 1.46
CA GLU A 164 -12.51 -9.42 2.87
C GLU A 164 -12.75 -10.95 3.05
N ARG A 165 -13.29 -11.61 2.02
CA ARG A 165 -13.49 -13.06 2.01
C ARG A 165 -12.29 -13.84 1.48
N GLY A 166 -11.32 -13.15 0.88
CA GLY A 166 -10.18 -13.76 0.22
C GLY A 166 -10.54 -14.54 -1.06
N GLU A 167 -11.73 -14.32 -1.60
CA GLU A 167 -12.21 -15.03 -2.79
C GLU A 167 -11.79 -14.38 -4.09
N ARG A 168 -11.58 -13.04 -4.05
CA ARG A 168 -11.24 -12.24 -5.22
C ARG A 168 -10.03 -11.37 -4.92
N LEU A 169 -9.18 -11.25 -5.91
CA LEU A 169 -8.01 -10.37 -5.91
C LEU A 169 -8.29 -9.21 -6.86
N LEU A 170 -8.27 -8.00 -6.34
CA LEU A 170 -8.44 -6.75 -7.09
C LEU A 170 -7.06 -6.17 -7.39
N VAL A 171 -6.76 -5.94 -8.65
CA VAL A 171 -5.46 -5.50 -9.13
C VAL A 171 -5.58 -4.16 -9.82
N CYS A 172 -5.00 -3.12 -9.24
CA CYS A 172 -4.96 -1.78 -9.81
C CYS A 172 -3.90 -1.71 -10.91
N ASP A 173 -4.31 -1.35 -12.12
CA ASP A 173 -3.42 -1.05 -13.23
C ASP A 173 -3.54 0.44 -13.59
N LEU A 174 -2.55 1.22 -13.18
CA LEU A 174 -2.49 2.66 -13.39
C LEU A 174 -2.42 3.00 -14.89
N GLY A 175 -1.70 2.18 -15.65
CA GLY A 175 -1.47 2.41 -17.08
C GLY A 175 -2.69 2.15 -17.94
N LEU A 176 -3.66 1.37 -17.45
CA LEU A 176 -4.84 0.96 -18.21
C LEU A 176 -6.14 1.59 -17.75
N ASP A 177 -6.12 2.44 -16.69
CA ASP A 177 -7.33 2.93 -16.03
C ASP A 177 -8.27 1.78 -15.63
N LEU A 178 -7.68 0.73 -15.04
CA LEU A 178 -8.35 -0.54 -14.81
C LEU A 178 -8.08 -1.09 -13.40
N VAL A 179 -9.13 -1.57 -12.72
CA VAL A 179 -8.98 -2.51 -11.62
C VAL A 179 -9.46 -3.87 -12.13
N ARG A 180 -8.53 -4.81 -12.28
CA ARG A 180 -8.82 -6.14 -12.81
C ARG A 180 -9.03 -7.14 -11.68
N PHE A 181 -10.01 -8.01 -11.86
CA PHE A 181 -10.35 -9.03 -10.88
C PHE A 181 -9.79 -10.38 -11.26
N TYR A 182 -9.31 -11.10 -10.25
CA TYR A 182 -8.80 -12.46 -10.37
C TYR A 182 -9.33 -13.34 -9.24
N ARG A 183 -9.34 -14.66 -9.51
CA ARG A 183 -9.39 -15.70 -8.49
C ARG A 183 -8.03 -16.37 -8.41
N LEU A 184 -7.50 -16.51 -7.20
CA LEU A 184 -6.31 -17.31 -6.96
C LEU A 184 -6.70 -18.77 -6.72
N ASP A 185 -6.11 -19.69 -7.45
CA ASP A 185 -6.13 -21.11 -7.09
C ASP A 185 -5.12 -21.34 -5.95
N GLY A 186 -5.62 -21.57 -4.74
CA GLY A 186 -4.79 -21.73 -3.54
C GLY A 186 -3.96 -23.01 -3.51
N VAL A 187 -4.09 -23.93 -4.49
CA VAL A 187 -3.29 -25.15 -4.62
C VAL A 187 -2.16 -24.95 -5.62
N THR A 188 -2.48 -24.40 -6.79
CA THR A 188 -1.53 -24.25 -7.90
C THR A 188 -0.84 -22.89 -7.92
N GLY A 189 -1.40 -21.91 -7.22
CA GLY A 189 -0.92 -20.52 -7.28
C GLY A 189 -1.19 -19.81 -8.61
N GLN A 190 -2.12 -20.33 -9.43
CA GLN A 190 -2.48 -19.74 -10.70
C GLN A 190 -3.60 -18.70 -10.54
N LEU A 191 -3.55 -17.62 -11.33
CA LEU A 191 -4.59 -16.59 -11.38
C LEU A 191 -5.54 -16.83 -12.55
N ALA A 192 -6.84 -16.90 -12.25
CA ALA A 192 -7.90 -16.91 -13.24
C ALA A 192 -8.56 -15.53 -13.30
N ALA A 193 -8.50 -14.85 -14.44
CA ALA A 193 -9.14 -13.54 -14.62
C ALA A 193 -10.67 -13.64 -14.57
N LEU A 194 -11.32 -12.62 -14.00
CA LEU A 194 -12.77 -12.45 -13.89
C LEU A 194 -13.18 -11.15 -14.60
N PRO A 195 -13.01 -11.06 -15.95
CA PRO A 195 -13.14 -9.80 -16.68
C PRO A 195 -14.54 -9.19 -16.62
N GLU A 196 -15.57 -9.97 -16.29
CA GLU A 196 -16.93 -9.51 -16.07
C GLU A 196 -17.12 -8.66 -14.81
N LEU A 197 -16.11 -8.68 -13.91
CA LEU A 197 -16.08 -7.88 -12.68
C LEU A 197 -15.14 -6.67 -12.79
N ASP A 198 -14.35 -6.57 -13.87
CA ASP A 198 -13.36 -5.49 -14.04
C ASP A 198 -13.99 -4.10 -13.88
N ILE A 199 -13.34 -3.23 -13.10
CA ILE A 199 -13.72 -1.82 -12.95
C ILE A 199 -12.90 -1.01 -13.95
N ARG A 200 -13.57 -0.36 -14.90
CA ARG A 200 -12.97 0.66 -15.76
C ARG A 200 -13.21 2.02 -15.17
N THR A 201 -12.14 2.65 -14.71
CA THR A 201 -12.23 4.02 -14.17
C THR A 201 -12.31 5.04 -15.32
N PRO A 202 -12.74 6.28 -15.06
CA PRO A 202 -12.64 7.35 -16.04
C PRO A 202 -11.21 7.48 -16.59
N ALA A 203 -11.09 7.78 -17.89
CA ALA A 203 -9.80 7.88 -18.57
C ALA A 203 -8.87 8.89 -17.89
N GLY A 204 -7.63 8.51 -17.64
CA GLY A 204 -6.64 9.32 -16.95
C GLY A 204 -6.75 9.30 -15.42
N THR A 205 -7.56 8.42 -14.82
CA THR A 205 -7.65 8.25 -13.36
C THR A 205 -6.34 7.71 -12.78
N GLY A 206 -5.77 6.70 -13.40
CA GLY A 206 -4.57 6.03 -12.90
C GLY A 206 -4.79 5.33 -11.56
N PRO A 207 -5.55 4.20 -11.52
CA PRO A 207 -5.77 3.40 -10.31
C PRO A 207 -4.46 3.02 -9.63
N ARG A 208 -4.31 3.35 -8.34
CA ARG A 208 -3.06 3.11 -7.63
C ARG A 208 -3.20 2.12 -6.48
N HIS A 209 -3.87 2.52 -5.43
CA HIS A 209 -4.16 1.71 -4.24
C HIS A 209 -5.67 1.77 -3.96
N LEU A 210 -6.18 0.74 -3.33
CA LEU A 210 -7.56 0.69 -2.86
C LEU A 210 -7.63 0.07 -1.47
N ASP A 211 -8.67 0.42 -0.73
CA ASP A 211 -8.98 -0.18 0.56
C ASP A 211 -10.48 -0.40 0.70
N PHE A 212 -10.86 -1.41 1.48
CA PHE A 212 -12.24 -1.72 1.79
C PHE A 212 -12.68 -1.08 3.10
N ASP A 213 -13.96 -0.81 3.23
CA ASP A 213 -14.54 -0.55 4.54
C ASP A 213 -14.51 -1.81 5.42
N PRO A 214 -14.57 -1.69 6.75
CA PRO A 214 -14.54 -2.84 7.65
C PRO A 214 -15.68 -3.86 7.45
N GLY A 215 -16.70 -3.48 6.71
CA GLY A 215 -17.82 -4.37 6.34
C GLY A 215 -17.62 -5.09 5.00
N GLY A 216 -16.54 -4.77 4.26
CA GLY A 216 -16.27 -5.33 2.94
C GLY A 216 -17.35 -5.02 1.90
N ARG A 217 -18.08 -3.90 2.05
CA ARG A 217 -19.18 -3.50 1.18
C ARG A 217 -18.93 -2.21 0.42
N ARG A 218 -17.86 -1.51 0.73
CA ARG A 218 -17.44 -0.29 0.06
C ARG A 218 -15.97 -0.38 -0.26
N LEU A 219 -15.61 0.21 -1.37
CA LEU A 219 -14.26 0.23 -1.93
C LEU A 219 -13.86 1.68 -2.19
N TYR A 220 -12.71 2.08 -1.72
CA TYR A 220 -12.15 3.41 -1.87
C TYR A 220 -10.85 3.33 -2.66
N LEU A 221 -10.84 3.95 -3.84
CA LEU A 221 -9.76 3.86 -4.82
C LEU A 221 -9.05 5.20 -4.98
N ALA A 222 -7.75 5.21 -4.79
CA ALA A 222 -6.90 6.36 -5.08
C ALA A 222 -6.59 6.43 -6.58
N GLY A 223 -7.03 7.51 -7.24
CA GLY A 223 -6.71 7.84 -8.63
C GLY A 223 -5.49 8.74 -8.68
N GLU A 224 -4.31 8.17 -8.94
CA GLU A 224 -3.03 8.89 -8.87
C GLU A 224 -2.94 10.04 -9.86
N LEU A 225 -3.36 9.84 -11.11
CA LEU A 225 -3.14 10.80 -12.19
C LEU A 225 -4.18 11.92 -12.20
N ALA A 226 -5.40 11.64 -11.74
CA ALA A 226 -6.52 12.59 -11.73
C ALA A 226 -6.67 13.33 -10.38
N SER A 227 -5.88 13.01 -9.35
CA SER A 227 -6.04 13.55 -8.00
C SER A 227 -7.43 13.28 -7.42
N THR A 228 -7.92 12.05 -7.54
CA THR A 228 -9.27 11.66 -7.13
C THR A 228 -9.29 10.54 -6.09
N LEU A 229 -10.35 10.54 -5.28
CA LEU A 229 -10.85 9.38 -4.57
C LEU A 229 -12.11 8.91 -5.30
N VAL A 230 -12.14 7.63 -5.71
CA VAL A 230 -13.33 7.01 -6.31
C VAL A 230 -13.93 6.02 -5.32
N VAL A 231 -15.24 6.12 -5.12
CA VAL A 231 -15.99 5.29 -4.17
C VAL A 231 -16.90 4.35 -4.92
N TYR A 232 -16.84 3.06 -4.58
CA TYR A 232 -17.72 2.03 -5.14
C TYR A 232 -18.50 1.33 -4.05
N ALA A 233 -19.77 1.00 -4.33
CA ALA A 233 -20.43 -0.10 -3.65
C ALA A 233 -19.83 -1.41 -4.13
N TYR A 234 -19.66 -2.37 -3.24
CA TYR A 234 -19.16 -3.71 -3.53
C TYR A 234 -20.11 -4.75 -2.95
N ASP A 235 -20.56 -5.67 -3.79
CA ASP A 235 -21.35 -6.83 -3.36
C ASP A 235 -20.41 -8.02 -3.13
N PRO A 236 -20.15 -8.43 -1.87
CA PRO A 236 -19.21 -9.49 -1.57
C PRO A 236 -19.70 -10.87 -2.05
N ASP A 237 -21.00 -11.05 -2.33
CA ASP A 237 -21.53 -12.32 -2.82
C ASP A 237 -21.24 -12.49 -4.33
N SER A 238 -21.51 -11.47 -5.13
CA SER A 238 -21.31 -11.53 -6.58
C SER A 238 -19.96 -10.96 -7.04
N GLY A 239 -19.28 -10.14 -6.24
CA GLY A 239 -18.08 -9.38 -6.60
C GLY A 239 -18.36 -8.14 -7.47
N ARG A 240 -19.63 -7.82 -7.72
CA ARG A 240 -20.02 -6.67 -8.53
C ARG A 240 -19.79 -5.35 -7.81
N THR A 241 -19.45 -4.34 -8.59
CA THR A 241 -19.25 -2.97 -8.11
C THR A 241 -20.20 -2.01 -8.81
N GLU A 242 -20.55 -0.94 -8.08
CA GLU A 242 -21.28 0.21 -8.61
C GLU A 242 -20.55 1.48 -8.18
N GLU A 243 -20.21 2.37 -9.13
CA GLU A 243 -19.58 3.64 -8.82
C GLU A 243 -20.58 4.56 -8.10
N LEU A 244 -20.23 5.02 -6.91
CA LEU A 244 -21.06 5.91 -6.11
C LEU A 244 -20.63 7.37 -6.25
N GLN A 245 -19.31 7.63 -6.28
CA GLN A 245 -18.75 8.98 -6.31
C GLN A 245 -17.35 9.03 -6.90
N VAL A 246 -17.03 10.17 -7.52
CA VAL A 246 -15.66 10.59 -7.83
C VAL A 246 -15.44 11.97 -7.22
N LEU A 247 -14.44 12.11 -6.34
CA LEU A 247 -14.17 13.37 -5.63
C LEU A 247 -12.70 13.77 -5.82
N SER A 248 -12.47 15.09 -5.87
CA SER A 248 -11.12 15.64 -5.79
C SER A 248 -10.52 15.38 -4.40
N THR A 249 -9.26 14.98 -4.34
CA THR A 249 -8.50 14.87 -3.09
C THR A 249 -7.94 16.22 -2.63
N LEU A 250 -8.00 17.23 -3.48
CA LEU A 250 -7.44 18.56 -3.24
C LEU A 250 -8.45 19.51 -2.60
N GLY A 251 -9.76 19.36 -2.89
CA GLY A 251 -10.76 20.39 -2.60
C GLY A 251 -10.41 21.69 -3.34
N ASP A 252 -10.34 22.79 -2.59
CA ASP A 252 -9.93 24.10 -3.11
C ASP A 252 -8.41 24.35 -3.04
N ALA A 253 -7.63 23.38 -2.53
CA ALA A 253 -6.19 23.53 -2.41
C ALA A 253 -5.49 23.48 -3.77
N VAL A 254 -4.49 24.33 -3.93
CA VAL A 254 -3.66 24.39 -5.14
C VAL A 254 -2.26 23.90 -4.79
N PRO A 255 -1.84 22.74 -5.29
CA PRO A 255 -0.50 22.19 -5.02
C PRO A 255 0.58 23.01 -5.75
N SER A 256 1.80 23.04 -5.18
CA SER A 256 2.94 23.73 -5.76
C SER A 256 3.55 22.99 -6.98
N GLU A 257 3.30 21.70 -7.08
CA GLU A 257 3.68 20.83 -8.21
C GLU A 257 2.53 19.90 -8.55
N ARG A 258 2.61 19.14 -9.65
CA ARG A 258 1.58 18.15 -10.01
C ARG A 258 1.35 17.19 -8.84
N ASN A 259 0.09 17.07 -8.43
CA ASN A 259 -0.30 16.22 -7.31
C ASN A 259 -0.51 14.77 -7.75
N TYR A 260 -0.11 13.85 -6.88
CA TYR A 260 -0.22 12.43 -7.10
C TYR A 260 -0.71 11.74 -5.81
N PRO A 261 -2.02 11.47 -5.65
CA PRO A 261 -2.51 10.59 -4.59
C PRO A 261 -1.70 9.31 -4.51
N ALA A 262 -1.37 8.89 -3.28
CA ALA A 262 -0.50 7.73 -3.12
C ALA A 262 -1.19 6.58 -2.41
N ASP A 263 -1.43 6.69 -1.12
CA ASP A 263 -2.02 5.63 -0.34
C ASP A 263 -3.40 6.01 0.18
N VAL A 264 -4.24 5.01 0.43
CA VAL A 264 -5.60 5.20 0.94
C VAL A 264 -5.89 4.14 1.99
N HIS A 265 -6.42 4.57 3.13
CA HIS A 265 -6.85 3.67 4.21
C HIS A 265 -8.16 4.13 4.82
N VAL A 266 -9.03 3.16 5.06
CA VAL A 266 -10.25 3.35 5.85
C VAL A 266 -9.90 3.24 7.33
N HIS A 267 -10.38 4.19 8.12
CA HIS A 267 -10.23 4.12 9.57
C HIS A 267 -10.92 2.86 10.14
N PRO A 268 -10.37 2.16 11.16
CA PRO A 268 -10.95 0.92 11.70
C PRO A 268 -12.42 1.03 12.13
N THR A 269 -12.89 2.22 12.48
CA THR A 269 -14.32 2.45 12.82
C THR A 269 -15.24 2.55 11.60
N GLY A 270 -14.69 2.60 10.38
CA GLY A 270 -15.48 2.82 9.16
C GLY A 270 -16.08 4.22 9.02
N ARG A 271 -15.62 5.21 9.82
CA ARG A 271 -16.16 6.57 9.81
C ARG A 271 -15.39 7.56 8.95
N PHE A 272 -14.14 7.27 8.64
CA PHE A 272 -13.26 8.14 7.88
C PHE A 272 -12.45 7.36 6.86
N VAL A 273 -12.10 8.03 5.76
CA VAL A 273 -11.05 7.61 4.81
C VAL A 273 -9.96 8.65 4.83
N TYR A 274 -8.73 8.20 4.87
CA TYR A 274 -7.54 9.02 4.69
C TYR A 274 -6.88 8.68 3.38
N LEU A 275 -6.28 9.69 2.74
CA LEU A 275 -5.55 9.53 1.48
C LEU A 275 -4.37 10.50 1.45
N SER A 276 -3.17 10.00 1.14
CA SER A 276 -1.99 10.86 1.06
C SER A 276 -1.82 11.47 -0.33
N ASN A 277 -1.50 12.76 -0.38
CA ASN A 277 -1.28 13.56 -1.58
C ASN A 277 0.19 13.97 -1.70
N ARG A 278 0.91 13.44 -2.67
CA ARG A 278 2.27 13.85 -3.02
C ARG A 278 2.20 15.05 -3.96
N GLY A 279 2.83 16.15 -3.61
CA GLY A 279 2.77 17.43 -4.33
C GLY A 279 1.98 18.48 -3.58
N LEU A 280 0.79 18.16 -3.02
CA LEU A 280 0.16 18.99 -1.98
C LEU A 280 0.78 18.72 -0.60
N ASP A 281 1.46 17.60 -0.46
CA ASP A 281 2.14 17.15 0.76
C ASP A 281 1.20 17.11 1.98
N SER A 282 0.06 16.46 1.79
CA SER A 282 -1.02 16.39 2.77
C SER A 282 -1.62 15.00 2.91
N ASN A 283 -2.37 14.82 4.00
CA ASN A 283 -3.33 13.73 4.18
C ASN A 283 -4.73 14.32 4.00
N ALA A 284 -5.43 13.95 2.91
CA ALA A 284 -6.83 14.27 2.72
C ALA A 284 -7.68 13.43 3.67
N ILE A 285 -8.67 14.04 4.29
CA ILE A 285 -9.56 13.44 5.29
C ILE A 285 -10.97 13.47 4.75
N PHE A 286 -11.61 12.32 4.63
CA PHE A 286 -12.99 12.20 4.19
C PHE A 286 -13.84 11.58 5.30
N GLY A 287 -15.00 12.17 5.56
CA GLY A 287 -16.03 11.60 6.42
C GLY A 287 -16.92 10.65 5.62
N ILE A 288 -17.16 9.45 6.14
CA ILE A 288 -18.04 8.45 5.53
C ILE A 288 -19.46 8.61 6.08
N ASP A 289 -20.46 8.71 5.21
CA ASP A 289 -21.86 8.57 5.58
C ASP A 289 -22.17 7.07 5.84
N GLY A 290 -22.54 6.77 7.07
CA GLY A 290 -22.83 5.40 7.48
C GLY A 290 -24.08 4.78 6.81
N ALA A 291 -24.95 5.59 6.18
CA ALA A 291 -26.17 5.11 5.55
C ALA A 291 -25.90 4.53 4.15
N ASP A 292 -25.13 5.23 3.34
CA ASP A 292 -24.89 4.88 1.93
C ASP A 292 -23.42 4.67 1.57
N GLY A 293 -22.48 5.02 2.47
CA GLY A 293 -21.04 4.89 2.29
C GLY A 293 -20.42 5.98 1.40
N ARG A 294 -21.20 7.00 1.03
CA ARG A 294 -20.67 8.18 0.34
C ARG A 294 -19.77 8.97 1.26
N VAL A 295 -18.90 9.76 0.67
CA VAL A 295 -17.92 10.52 1.45
C VAL A 295 -17.99 12.01 1.18
N THR A 296 -17.56 12.79 2.16
CA THR A 296 -17.38 14.25 2.03
C THR A 296 -15.94 14.59 2.42
N LEU A 297 -15.24 15.36 1.60
CA LEU A 297 -13.92 15.88 1.95
C LEU A 297 -14.06 16.86 3.12
N LEU A 298 -13.45 16.51 4.26
CA LEU A 298 -13.43 17.35 5.47
C LEU A 298 -12.27 18.35 5.44
N GLY A 299 -11.21 18.04 4.71
CA GLY A 299 -10.06 18.91 4.53
C GLY A 299 -8.79 18.18 4.19
N ASN A 300 -7.72 18.95 4.00
CA ASN A 300 -6.36 18.48 3.79
C ASN A 300 -5.50 18.90 4.99
N HIS A 301 -4.90 17.94 5.68
CA HIS A 301 -3.95 18.19 6.77
C HIS A 301 -2.51 18.04 6.24
N PRO A 302 -1.60 19.00 6.47
CA PRO A 302 -0.18 18.83 6.08
C PRO A 302 0.41 17.53 6.60
N SER A 303 1.19 16.83 5.78
CA SER A 303 1.84 15.57 6.17
C SER A 303 3.04 15.76 7.11
N GLY A 304 3.42 17.01 7.37
CA GLY A 304 4.59 17.35 8.18
C GLY A 304 5.93 17.14 7.47
N GLY A 305 5.91 16.90 6.18
CA GLY A 305 7.09 16.71 5.33
C GLY A 305 6.73 16.75 3.86
N GLN A 306 7.61 16.22 3.01
CA GLN A 306 7.46 16.23 1.57
C GLN A 306 7.27 14.83 1.01
N TRP A 307 6.34 14.71 0.06
CA TRP A 307 6.09 13.49 -0.69
C TRP A 307 5.62 12.32 0.19
N PRO A 308 4.45 12.46 0.86
CA PRO A 308 3.87 11.39 1.70
C PRO A 308 3.45 10.20 0.83
N ARG A 309 4.39 9.26 0.60
CA ARG A 309 4.17 8.12 -0.30
C ARG A 309 3.29 7.04 0.31
N ASN A 310 3.30 6.94 1.62
CA ASN A 310 2.52 5.98 2.40
C ASN A 310 2.18 6.59 3.76
N PHE A 311 1.17 6.07 4.40
CA PHE A 311 0.88 6.30 5.80
C PHE A 311 0.29 5.03 6.40
N ALA A 312 0.27 4.94 7.71
CA ALA A 312 -0.39 3.83 8.40
C ALA A 312 -1.23 4.36 9.56
N ILE A 313 -2.39 3.75 9.76
CA ILE A 313 -3.22 3.97 10.96
C ILE A 313 -2.92 2.84 11.93
N ASP A 314 -2.67 3.16 13.19
CA ASP A 314 -2.43 2.14 14.21
C ASP A 314 -3.67 1.24 14.40
N PRO A 315 -3.51 -0.01 14.85
CA PRO A 315 -4.65 -0.94 14.96
C PRO A 315 -5.80 -0.46 15.85
N THR A 316 -5.54 0.47 16.76
CA THR A 316 -6.58 1.06 17.63
C THR A 316 -7.31 2.22 16.98
N GLY A 317 -6.79 2.75 15.88
CA GLY A 317 -7.34 3.90 15.18
C GLY A 317 -7.07 5.25 15.83
N HIS A 318 -6.15 5.33 16.82
CA HIS A 318 -5.87 6.59 17.50
C HIS A 318 -4.72 7.40 16.90
N LEU A 319 -3.85 6.74 16.15
CA LEU A 319 -2.65 7.35 15.56
C LEU A 319 -2.59 7.11 14.05
N LEU A 320 -2.13 8.13 13.33
CA LEU A 320 -1.74 8.05 11.93
C LEU A 320 -0.26 8.43 11.83
N LEU A 321 0.52 7.61 11.13
CA LEU A 321 1.93 7.85 10.85
C LEU A 321 2.10 8.18 9.38
N SER A 322 2.57 9.38 9.03
CA SER A 322 2.80 9.81 7.65
C SER A 322 4.27 9.61 7.25
N ALA A 323 4.53 8.82 6.21
CA ALA A 323 5.87 8.54 5.70
C ALA A 323 6.22 9.48 4.54
N ASN A 324 7.05 10.48 4.82
CA ASN A 324 7.42 11.55 3.90
C ASN A 324 8.75 11.22 3.20
N GLN A 325 8.66 10.64 2.01
CA GLN A 325 9.80 10.07 1.29
C GLN A 325 10.92 11.07 1.00
N ARG A 326 10.57 12.33 0.60
CA ARG A 326 11.57 13.33 0.17
C ARG A 326 12.16 14.14 1.32
N SER A 327 11.50 14.17 2.47
CA SER A 327 12.02 14.84 3.67
C SER A 327 12.60 13.89 4.71
N ASP A 328 12.68 12.59 4.38
CA ASP A 328 13.32 11.57 5.23
C ASP A 328 12.71 11.51 6.63
N THR A 329 11.37 11.62 6.74
CA THR A 329 10.68 11.66 8.04
C THR A 329 9.46 10.74 8.10
N ILE A 330 9.20 10.21 9.29
CA ILE A 330 7.91 9.65 9.67
C ILE A 330 7.31 10.54 10.75
N VAL A 331 6.12 11.09 10.50
CA VAL A 331 5.46 12.06 11.39
C VAL A 331 4.22 11.45 12.01
N PRO A 332 4.14 11.35 13.36
CA PRO A 332 2.98 10.82 14.06
C PRO A 332 1.92 11.90 14.29
N TYR A 333 0.65 11.51 14.12
CA TYR A 333 -0.52 12.35 14.39
C TYR A 333 -1.54 11.59 15.23
N TRP A 334 -2.13 12.28 16.21
CA TRP A 334 -3.37 11.84 16.84
C TRP A 334 -4.54 12.02 15.90
N ILE A 335 -5.43 11.04 15.86
CA ILE A 335 -6.71 11.11 15.15
C ILE A 335 -7.81 11.52 16.15
N ASP A 336 -8.48 12.63 15.90
CA ASP A 336 -9.68 13.01 16.64
C ASP A 336 -10.82 12.06 16.27
N GLN A 337 -11.27 11.28 17.22
CA GLN A 337 -12.27 10.23 17.00
C GLN A 337 -13.67 10.77 16.65
N ALA A 338 -13.96 12.03 16.89
CA ALA A 338 -15.24 12.64 16.55
C ALA A 338 -15.25 13.24 15.13
N THR A 339 -14.13 13.86 14.73
CA THR A 339 -14.03 14.67 13.50
C THR A 339 -13.14 14.05 12.43
N GLY A 340 -12.31 13.04 12.76
CA GLY A 340 -11.26 12.50 11.89
C GLY A 340 -10.05 13.42 11.73
N GLY A 341 -10.08 14.62 12.35
CA GLY A 341 -9.00 15.60 12.25
C GLY A 341 -7.68 15.11 12.83
N LEU A 342 -6.57 15.58 12.26
CA LEU A 342 -5.23 15.22 12.68
C LEU A 342 -4.61 16.33 13.54
N ARG A 343 -3.87 15.96 14.59
CA ARG A 343 -3.03 16.86 15.38
C ARG A 343 -1.68 16.19 15.66
N PRO A 344 -0.56 16.94 15.71
CA PRO A 344 0.75 16.35 16.02
C PRO A 344 0.71 15.51 17.31
N ALA A 345 1.31 14.31 17.26
CA ALA A 345 1.36 13.40 18.41
C ALA A 345 2.72 13.43 19.09
N GLY A 346 3.81 13.26 18.37
CA GLY A 346 5.17 13.26 18.86
C GLY A 346 6.11 13.99 17.90
N GLU A 347 7.41 13.95 18.20
CA GLU A 347 8.43 14.49 17.30
C GLU A 347 8.57 13.60 16.06
N PRO A 348 8.84 14.18 14.87
CA PRO A 348 9.15 13.41 13.67
C PRO A 348 10.38 12.52 13.86
N LEU A 349 10.28 11.25 13.46
CA LEU A 349 11.42 10.33 13.42
C LEU A 349 12.16 10.47 12.07
N GLN A 350 13.48 10.67 12.12
CA GLN A 350 14.31 10.67 10.92
C GLN A 350 14.49 9.24 10.39
N VAL A 351 14.02 9.00 9.17
CA VAL A 351 14.13 7.74 8.45
C VAL A 351 14.37 8.05 6.98
N GLY A 352 15.50 7.63 6.44
CA GLY A 352 15.84 7.90 5.04
C GLY A 352 14.81 7.31 4.08
N SER A 353 14.23 8.16 3.23
CA SER A 353 13.30 7.83 2.13
C SER A 353 12.22 6.78 2.47
N PRO A 354 11.42 6.96 3.56
CA PRO A 354 10.41 6.00 3.95
C PRO A 354 9.30 5.93 2.90
N SER A 355 8.86 4.72 2.57
CA SER A 355 7.92 4.48 1.48
C SER A 355 6.78 3.53 1.80
N CYS A 356 6.87 2.77 2.89
CA CYS A 356 5.85 1.84 3.35
C CYS A 356 5.94 1.65 4.86
N LEU A 357 4.81 1.66 5.55
CA LEU A 357 4.68 1.37 6.98
C LEU A 357 3.72 0.20 7.19
N ARG A 358 4.07 -0.76 8.04
CA ARG A 358 3.20 -1.90 8.38
C ARG A 358 3.29 -2.21 9.86
N PHE A 359 2.18 -2.03 10.57
CA PHE A 359 2.06 -2.45 11.98
C PHE A 359 2.12 -3.97 12.09
N ILE A 360 2.93 -4.48 13.02
CA ILE A 360 3.02 -5.89 13.34
C ILE A 360 1.86 -6.22 14.27
N ARG A 361 1.01 -7.18 13.86
CA ARG A 361 -0.09 -7.65 14.70
C ARG A 361 0.48 -8.41 15.88
N SER A 362 0.10 -8.03 17.10
CA SER A 362 0.43 -8.71 18.36
C SER A 362 -0.39 -9.98 18.54
#